data_27725c5f8751d4e988b091cfc8d21cee
#
_entry.id   27725c5f8751d4e988b091cfc8d21cee
#
_cell.length_a   1.000
_cell.length_b   1.000
_cell.length_c   1.000
_cell.angle_alpha   90.00
_cell.angle_beta   90.00
_cell.angle_gamma   90.00
#
_symmetry.space_group_name_H-M   'P 1'
#
loop_
_entity.id
_entity.type
_entity.pdbx_description
1 polymer ?
#
loop_
_entity_poly.entity_id
_entity_poly.type
_entity_poly.pdbx_seq_one_letter_code
_entity_poly.pdbx_strand_id
1 'polypeptide(L)'
;MMANNRLNFQQKEKNMEKFLPVILTSQLFSGIKRPEASAMLRCLEGKVFSYQKGDFILSSGDTTESLGLLLSGNAMIIQEDFWGNRNIMSSITPGETFAETFACVPDCILPVSVEAESPCSVMFLKVSRILTTCPVTCSHHSRMIRNLLSDLAQKNLLFNDKLTHLGQRNTRGKLLSYLSAESRKHNSVEFDIPFSRQQLADFLFIDRSGLSLELCKMRDEGLLEFNRNHFKLKQS
;
A
#
# COMPACT_ATOMS: atom_id res chain seq x y z
N MET A 1 -0.05 35.45 24.22
CA MET A 1 -0.22 34.73 22.95
C MET A 1 1.01 33.88 22.54
N MET A 2 2.26 34.30 22.79
CA MET A 2 3.46 33.55 22.36
C MET A 2 3.75 32.25 23.15
N ALA A 3 3.36 32.16 24.42
CA ALA A 3 3.61 30.97 25.26
C ALA A 3 2.73 29.76 24.85
N ASN A 4 1.48 29.99 24.46
CA ASN A 4 0.56 28.92 24.01
C ASN A 4 0.97 28.31 22.66
N ASN A 5 1.64 29.06 21.79
CA ASN A 5 2.14 28.53 20.51
C ASN A 5 3.38 27.63 20.70
N ARG A 6 4.24 27.92 21.68
CA ARG A 6 5.42 27.07 21.97
C ARG A 6 5.05 25.75 22.62
N LEU A 7 4.08 25.73 23.53
CA LEU A 7 3.56 24.50 24.15
C LEU A 7 2.86 23.59 23.13
N ASN A 8 2.10 24.16 22.21
CA ASN A 8 1.45 23.41 21.12
C ASN A 8 2.48 22.85 20.13
N PHE A 9 3.58 23.54 19.89
CA PHE A 9 4.64 23.12 18.99
C PHE A 9 5.45 21.96 19.59
N GLN A 10 5.83 22.06 20.86
CA GLN A 10 6.56 20.99 21.59
C GLN A 10 5.70 19.72 21.75
N GLN A 11 4.39 19.86 21.90
CA GLN A 11 3.48 18.73 22.03
C GLN A 11 3.28 18.01 20.68
N LYS A 12 3.29 18.76 19.57
CA LYS A 12 3.29 18.20 18.20
C LYS A 12 4.60 17.48 17.87
N GLU A 13 5.76 18.02 18.27
CA GLU A 13 7.06 17.38 18.07
C GLU A 13 7.16 16.07 18.88
N LYS A 14 6.77 16.08 20.14
CA LYS A 14 6.79 14.89 21.01
C LYS A 14 5.86 13.77 20.51
N ASN A 15 4.72 14.14 19.91
CA ASN A 15 3.80 13.19 19.26
C ASN A 15 4.36 12.60 17.96
N MET A 16 5.17 13.34 17.22
CA MET A 16 5.76 12.87 15.98
C MET A 16 6.97 11.95 16.21
N GLU A 17 7.76 12.22 17.26
CA GLU A 17 8.94 11.40 17.62
C GLU A 17 8.60 9.95 17.95
N LYS A 18 7.43 9.69 18.54
CA LYS A 18 6.99 8.32 18.85
C LYS A 18 6.78 7.46 17.59
N PHE A 19 6.47 8.09 16.46
CA PHE A 19 6.22 7.41 15.20
C PHE A 19 7.46 7.34 14.27
N LEU A 20 8.58 7.97 14.65
CA LEU A 20 9.81 7.93 13.86
C LEU A 20 10.27 6.51 13.48
N PRO A 21 10.20 5.50 14.38
CA PRO A 21 10.56 4.13 13.99
C PRO A 21 9.75 3.63 12.78
N VAL A 22 8.43 3.83 12.78
CA VAL A 22 7.54 3.41 11.69
C VAL A 22 7.75 4.27 10.44
N ILE A 23 7.92 5.59 10.60
CA ILE A 23 8.19 6.50 9.49
C ILE A 23 9.46 6.07 8.74
N LEU A 24 10.50 5.66 9.46
CA LEU A 24 11.76 5.21 8.86
C LEU A 24 11.69 3.84 8.18
N THR A 25 10.67 3.02 8.44
CA THR A 25 10.43 1.78 7.70
C THR A 25 9.73 2.01 6.37
N SER A 26 9.12 3.18 6.17
CA SER A 26 8.40 3.46 4.92
C SER A 26 9.38 3.64 3.75
N GLN A 27 8.92 3.23 2.56
CA GLN A 27 9.68 3.41 1.31
C GLN A 27 9.99 4.89 1.05
N LEU A 28 9.06 5.79 1.42
CA LEU A 28 9.21 7.23 1.25
C LEU A 28 10.45 7.79 1.98
N PHE A 29 10.79 7.23 3.16
CA PHE A 29 11.93 7.64 3.98
C PHE A 29 13.16 6.72 3.82
N SER A 30 13.15 5.82 2.84
CA SER A 30 14.25 4.89 2.60
C SER A 30 15.60 5.61 2.43
N GLY A 31 16.61 5.15 3.20
CA GLY A 31 17.97 5.72 3.18
C GLY A 31 18.09 7.12 3.81
N ILE A 32 17.05 7.62 4.50
CA ILE A 32 17.08 8.87 5.28
C ILE A 32 17.35 8.51 6.74
N LYS A 33 18.34 9.15 7.35
CA LYS A 33 18.70 8.90 8.75
C LYS A 33 17.74 9.61 9.71
N ARG A 34 17.64 9.10 10.93
CA ARG A 34 16.72 9.63 11.96
C ARG A 34 16.79 11.14 12.18
N PRO A 35 17.98 11.77 12.35
CA PRO A 35 18.08 13.23 12.53
C PRO A 35 17.57 14.01 11.32
N GLU A 36 17.85 13.49 10.13
CA GLU A 36 17.43 14.06 8.85
C GLU A 36 15.92 13.97 8.68
N ALA A 37 15.33 12.81 8.97
CA ALA A 37 13.88 12.59 8.91
C ALA A 37 13.13 13.55 9.86
N SER A 38 13.61 13.72 11.11
CA SER A 38 13.03 14.65 12.07
C SER A 38 13.08 16.11 11.57
N ALA A 39 14.19 16.52 10.94
CA ALA A 39 14.30 17.84 10.33
C ALA A 39 13.34 18.00 9.13
N MET A 40 13.24 16.99 8.27
CA MET A 40 12.36 16.99 7.10
C MET A 40 10.89 17.05 7.47
N LEU A 41 10.46 16.30 8.49
CA LEU A 41 9.06 16.30 8.95
C LEU A 41 8.59 17.71 9.36
N ARG A 42 9.49 18.56 9.87
CA ARG A 42 9.18 19.97 10.15
C ARG A 42 8.96 20.77 8.85
N CYS A 43 9.82 20.57 7.84
CA CYS A 43 9.69 21.24 6.54
C CYS A 43 8.44 20.78 5.76
N LEU A 44 8.08 19.51 5.89
CA LEU A 44 6.92 18.92 5.21
C LEU A 44 5.58 19.29 5.85
N GLU A 45 5.61 19.90 7.05
CA GLU A 45 4.40 20.26 7.82
C GLU A 45 3.43 19.08 7.98
N GLY A 46 3.99 17.88 8.19
CA GLY A 46 3.21 16.66 8.38
C GLY A 46 2.18 16.80 9.50
N LYS A 47 0.94 16.40 9.22
CA LYS A 47 -0.16 16.41 10.18
C LYS A 47 -0.58 15.01 10.51
N VAL A 48 -0.64 14.68 11.81
CA VAL A 48 -1.08 13.37 12.29
C VAL A 48 -2.52 13.47 12.77
N PHE A 49 -3.35 12.55 12.29
CA PHE A 49 -4.75 12.37 12.69
C PHE A 49 -4.95 10.96 13.22
N SER A 50 -5.90 10.82 14.16
CA SER A 50 -6.29 9.53 14.71
C SER A 50 -7.73 9.23 14.31
N TYR A 51 -7.98 7.98 13.96
CA TYR A 51 -9.26 7.49 13.49
C TYR A 51 -9.68 6.29 14.32
N GLN A 52 -10.98 6.14 14.55
CA GLN A 52 -11.57 4.96 15.18
C GLN A 52 -11.88 3.91 14.10
N LYS A 53 -12.09 2.67 14.50
CA LYS A 53 -12.55 1.62 13.60
C LYS A 53 -13.84 2.04 12.89
N GLY A 54 -13.88 1.94 11.58
CA GLY A 54 -15.01 2.31 10.73
C GLY A 54 -15.02 3.76 10.27
N ASP A 55 -14.09 4.61 10.78
CA ASP A 55 -13.99 5.99 10.28
C ASP A 55 -13.42 6.00 8.86
N PHE A 56 -13.96 6.86 8.00
CA PHE A 56 -13.36 7.15 6.70
C PHE A 56 -12.18 8.11 6.86
N ILE A 57 -11.02 7.66 6.42
CA ILE A 57 -9.77 8.44 6.38
C ILE A 57 -9.79 9.35 5.13
N LEU A 58 -10.25 8.79 4.01
CA LEU A 58 -10.54 9.48 2.75
C LEU A 58 -11.83 8.88 2.17
N SER A 59 -12.65 9.71 1.55
CA SER A 59 -13.91 9.28 0.96
C SER A 59 -13.88 9.32 -0.57
N SER A 60 -14.50 8.33 -1.20
CA SER A 60 -14.76 8.36 -2.65
C SER A 60 -15.54 9.62 -3.01
N GLY A 61 -15.20 10.25 -4.12
CA GLY A 61 -15.78 11.52 -4.57
C GLY A 61 -15.00 12.75 -4.11
N ASP A 62 -14.17 12.66 -3.07
CA ASP A 62 -13.31 13.77 -2.61
C ASP A 62 -12.04 13.89 -3.48
N THR A 63 -11.31 14.98 -3.29
CA THR A 63 -9.96 15.20 -3.84
C THR A 63 -8.95 15.27 -2.69
N THR A 64 -7.68 14.97 -2.98
CA THR A 64 -6.60 15.12 -2.00
C THR A 64 -5.33 15.68 -2.64
N GLU A 65 -4.68 16.63 -1.94
CA GLU A 65 -3.33 17.11 -2.27
C GLU A 65 -2.24 16.45 -1.42
N SER A 66 -2.65 15.54 -0.52
CA SER A 66 -1.75 14.91 0.45
C SER A 66 -1.78 13.41 0.30
N LEU A 67 -0.60 12.81 0.31
CA LEU A 67 -0.49 11.38 0.54
C LEU A 67 -0.65 11.07 2.03
N GLY A 68 -1.20 9.89 2.35
CA GLY A 68 -1.27 9.36 3.69
C GLY A 68 -0.13 8.37 3.95
N LEU A 69 0.41 8.36 5.16
CA LEU A 69 1.32 7.34 5.68
C LEU A 69 0.69 6.76 6.95
N LEU A 70 0.39 5.47 6.94
CA LEU A 70 -0.15 4.79 8.12
C LEU A 70 0.94 4.62 9.18
N LEU A 71 0.69 5.13 10.38
CA LEU A 71 1.64 5.12 11.49
C LEU A 71 1.35 4.02 12.51
N SER A 72 0.09 3.65 12.69
CA SER A 72 -0.35 2.57 13.59
C SER A 72 -1.73 2.08 13.20
N GLY A 73 -2.10 0.87 13.64
CA GLY A 73 -3.36 0.23 13.30
C GLY A 73 -3.36 -0.31 11.87
N ASN A 74 -4.55 -0.61 11.34
CA ASN A 74 -4.74 -1.09 9.97
C ASN A 74 -5.85 -0.27 9.30
N ALA A 75 -5.72 -0.09 8.00
CA ALA A 75 -6.75 0.52 7.17
C ALA A 75 -6.96 -0.31 5.89
N MET A 76 -8.07 -0.10 5.22
CA MET A 76 -8.39 -0.79 3.97
C MET A 76 -8.82 0.21 2.89
N ILE A 77 -8.44 -0.07 1.66
CA ILE A 77 -8.94 0.63 0.49
C ILE A 77 -10.17 -0.12 0.01
N ILE A 78 -11.29 0.58 -0.06
CA ILE A 78 -12.57 0.02 -0.47
C ILE A 78 -13.12 0.75 -1.67
N GLN A 79 -13.74 -0.02 -2.54
CA GLN A 79 -14.56 0.49 -3.64
C GLN A 79 -16.01 0.09 -3.39
N GLU A 80 -16.90 1.05 -3.51
CA GLU A 80 -18.34 0.82 -3.40
C GLU A 80 -18.98 1.07 -4.77
N ASP A 81 -19.81 0.14 -5.22
CA ASP A 81 -20.50 0.31 -6.48
C ASP A 81 -21.85 1.06 -6.27
N PHE A 82 -22.53 1.37 -7.39
CA PHE A 82 -23.82 2.07 -7.37
C PHE A 82 -24.90 1.35 -6.55
N TRP A 83 -24.81 0.04 -6.39
CA TRP A 83 -25.75 -0.78 -5.62
C TRP A 83 -25.36 -0.98 -4.17
N GLY A 84 -24.25 -0.37 -3.71
CA GLY A 84 -23.76 -0.48 -2.33
C GLY A 84 -22.95 -1.75 -2.05
N ASN A 85 -22.55 -2.51 -3.07
CA ASN A 85 -21.66 -3.64 -2.88
C ASN A 85 -20.24 -3.12 -2.60
N ARG A 86 -19.68 -3.55 -1.47
CA ARG A 86 -18.32 -3.18 -1.03
C ARG A 86 -17.30 -4.20 -1.51
N ASN A 87 -16.27 -3.72 -2.17
CA ASN A 87 -15.13 -4.52 -2.61
C ASN A 87 -13.85 -4.01 -1.93
N ILE A 88 -13.17 -4.88 -1.19
CA ILE A 88 -11.89 -4.56 -0.56
C ILE A 88 -10.80 -4.69 -1.61
N MET A 89 -10.18 -3.58 -1.98
CA MET A 89 -9.14 -3.53 -3.00
C MET A 89 -7.77 -3.92 -2.45
N SER A 90 -7.44 -3.43 -1.25
CA SER A 90 -6.21 -3.78 -0.52
C SER A 90 -6.28 -3.37 0.94
N SER A 91 -5.42 -3.96 1.77
CA SER A 91 -5.15 -3.54 3.14
C SER A 91 -3.91 -2.67 3.19
N ILE A 92 -3.86 -1.75 4.15
CA ILE A 92 -2.75 -0.84 4.41
C ILE A 92 -2.24 -1.15 5.83
N THR A 93 -0.93 -1.37 5.95
CA THR A 93 -0.24 -1.64 7.21
C THR A 93 0.71 -0.50 7.62
N PRO A 94 1.14 -0.43 8.89
CA PRO A 94 2.04 0.64 9.35
C PRO A 94 3.33 0.71 8.52
N GLY A 95 3.68 1.93 8.10
CA GLY A 95 4.82 2.22 7.22
C GLY A 95 4.46 2.32 5.74
N GLU A 96 3.25 1.92 5.34
CA GLU A 96 2.80 2.03 3.95
C GLU A 96 2.14 3.37 3.67
N THR A 97 2.40 3.88 2.45
CA THR A 97 1.77 5.08 1.90
C THR A 97 0.51 4.73 1.10
N PHE A 98 -0.42 5.67 1.04
CA PHE A 98 -1.64 5.56 0.23
C PHE A 98 -2.06 6.92 -0.32
N ALA A 99 -2.92 6.90 -1.34
CA ALA A 99 -3.43 8.07 -2.05
C ALA A 99 -2.38 8.94 -2.75
N GLU A 100 -1.11 8.52 -2.82
CA GLU A 100 -0.01 9.26 -3.46
C GLU A 100 -0.27 9.50 -4.95
N THR A 101 -0.83 8.53 -5.66
CA THR A 101 -1.18 8.66 -7.08
C THR A 101 -2.18 9.78 -7.30
N PHE A 102 -3.22 9.85 -6.49
CA PHE A 102 -4.27 10.86 -6.58
C PHE A 102 -3.75 12.24 -6.16
N ALA A 103 -2.94 12.28 -5.10
CA ALA A 103 -2.35 13.53 -4.60
C ALA A 103 -1.33 14.14 -5.57
N CYS A 104 -0.74 13.34 -6.49
CA CYS A 104 0.18 13.82 -7.53
C CYS A 104 -0.53 14.38 -8.77
N VAL A 105 -1.84 14.11 -8.94
CA VAL A 105 -2.63 14.57 -10.09
C VAL A 105 -3.59 15.66 -9.64
N PRO A 106 -3.46 16.92 -10.14
CA PRO A 106 -4.36 18.00 -9.75
C PRO A 106 -5.83 17.62 -9.97
N ASP A 107 -6.67 18.01 -9.02
CA ASP A 107 -8.13 17.83 -9.06
C ASP A 107 -8.62 16.39 -9.33
N CYS A 108 -7.76 15.41 -9.05
CA CYS A 108 -8.11 14.01 -9.24
C CYS A 108 -9.11 13.55 -8.17
N ILE A 109 -10.30 13.16 -8.61
CA ILE A 109 -11.35 12.63 -7.75
C ILE A 109 -10.98 11.20 -7.33
N LEU A 110 -11.09 10.90 -6.05
CA LEU A 110 -10.87 9.57 -5.50
C LEU A 110 -11.98 8.61 -5.94
N PRO A 111 -11.67 7.52 -6.65
CA PRO A 111 -12.66 6.50 -7.03
C PRO A 111 -12.89 5.45 -5.92
N VAL A 112 -12.16 5.56 -4.82
CA VAL A 112 -12.15 4.63 -3.70
C VAL A 112 -12.14 5.38 -2.38
N SER A 113 -12.59 4.74 -1.32
CA SER A 113 -12.46 5.24 0.05
C SER A 113 -11.35 4.51 0.79
N VAL A 114 -10.78 5.16 1.80
CA VAL A 114 -9.87 4.54 2.76
C VAL A 114 -10.54 4.54 4.12
N GLU A 115 -10.75 3.37 4.70
CA GLU A 115 -11.45 3.16 5.98
C GLU A 115 -10.52 2.55 7.01
N ALA A 116 -10.64 3.00 8.25
CA ALA A 116 -9.91 2.44 9.38
C ALA A 116 -10.48 1.06 9.78
N GLU A 117 -9.70 -0.01 9.62
CA GLU A 117 -10.07 -1.37 10.04
C GLU A 117 -9.93 -1.56 11.55
N SER A 118 -9.05 -0.81 12.17
CA SER A 118 -8.82 -0.72 13.61
C SER A 118 -8.53 0.72 14.01
N PRO A 119 -8.54 1.07 15.32
CA PRO A 119 -8.05 2.38 15.75
C PRO A 119 -6.66 2.64 15.17
N CYS A 120 -6.50 3.71 14.42
CA CYS A 120 -5.27 3.97 13.69
C CYS A 120 -4.83 5.44 13.75
N SER A 121 -3.57 5.68 13.41
CA SER A 121 -3.01 7.02 13.25
C SER A 121 -2.40 7.15 11.86
N VAL A 122 -2.71 8.24 11.19
CA VAL A 122 -2.25 8.54 9.83
C VAL A 122 -1.54 9.88 9.82
N MET A 123 -0.39 9.94 9.15
CA MET A 123 0.29 11.19 8.83
C MET A 123 -0.01 11.58 7.39
N PHE A 124 -0.51 12.81 7.20
CA PHE A 124 -0.69 13.39 5.87
C PHE A 124 0.46 14.31 5.53
N LEU A 125 1.01 14.14 4.33
CA LEU A 125 2.09 14.94 3.76
C LEU A 125 1.63 15.54 2.43
N LYS A 126 1.66 16.87 2.32
CA LYS A 126 1.34 17.55 1.06
C LYS A 126 2.40 17.22 0.01
N VAL A 127 1.95 16.70 -1.14
CA VAL A 127 2.84 16.34 -2.26
C VAL A 127 3.60 17.55 -2.76
N SER A 128 2.98 18.72 -2.83
CA SER A 128 3.65 19.97 -3.20
C SER A 128 4.87 20.29 -2.32
N ARG A 129 4.80 19.99 -1.01
CA ARG A 129 5.94 20.16 -0.08
C ARG A 129 7.06 19.16 -0.30
N ILE A 130 6.73 17.95 -0.75
CA ILE A 130 7.73 16.93 -1.11
C ILE A 130 8.46 17.33 -2.39
N LEU A 131 7.72 17.83 -3.39
CA LEU A 131 8.25 18.18 -4.70
C LEU A 131 9.00 19.52 -4.72
N THR A 132 8.72 20.43 -3.77
CA THR A 132 9.39 21.72 -3.69
C THR A 132 10.73 21.58 -2.96
N THR A 133 11.83 21.80 -3.66
CA THR A 133 13.15 21.83 -3.04
C THR A 133 13.28 23.02 -2.10
N CYS A 134 13.80 22.77 -0.88
CA CYS A 134 14.16 23.85 0.05
C CYS A 134 15.15 24.84 -0.61
N PRO A 135 15.07 26.16 -0.27
CA PRO A 135 16.06 27.15 -0.73
C PRO A 135 17.50 26.81 -0.31
N VAL A 136 17.64 26.06 0.77
CA VAL A 136 18.92 25.45 1.19
C VAL A 136 18.95 24.07 0.57
N THR A 137 19.76 23.89 -0.47
CA THR A 137 19.93 22.65 -1.27
C THR A 137 20.01 21.41 -0.37
N CYS A 138 18.87 20.89 0.02
CA CYS A 138 18.78 19.75 0.93
C CYS A 138 18.82 18.47 0.12
N SER A 139 19.92 17.73 0.17
CA SER A 139 20.09 16.42 -0.49
C SER A 139 18.97 15.41 -0.10
N HIS A 140 18.33 15.65 1.04
CA HIS A 140 17.28 14.77 1.56
C HIS A 140 15.96 14.92 0.81
N HIS A 141 15.58 16.13 0.34
CA HIS A 141 14.39 16.33 -0.50
C HIS A 141 14.54 15.60 -1.83
N SER A 142 15.70 15.71 -2.48
CA SER A 142 15.97 14.98 -3.73
C SER A 142 15.89 13.46 -3.55
N ARG A 143 16.28 12.96 -2.37
CA ARG A 143 16.15 11.54 -2.04
C ARG A 143 14.68 11.15 -1.84
N MET A 144 13.91 11.97 -1.13
CA MET A 144 12.48 11.73 -0.93
C MET A 144 11.68 11.74 -2.24
N ILE A 145 11.99 12.67 -3.15
CA ILE A 145 11.38 12.69 -4.49
C ILE A 145 11.70 11.38 -5.24
N ARG A 146 12.97 10.95 -5.22
CA ARG A 146 13.34 9.65 -5.83
C ARG A 146 12.63 8.47 -5.17
N ASN A 147 12.49 8.48 -3.86
CA ASN A 147 11.78 7.44 -3.12
C ASN A 147 10.29 7.42 -3.50
N LEU A 148 9.64 8.58 -3.60
CA LEU A 148 8.24 8.69 -4.05
C LEU A 148 8.08 8.16 -5.48
N LEU A 149 8.96 8.52 -6.40
CA LEU A 149 8.95 8.00 -7.77
C LEU A 149 9.17 6.48 -7.81
N SER A 150 10.08 5.98 -6.96
CA SER A 150 10.34 4.54 -6.86
C SER A 150 9.13 3.80 -6.31
N ASP A 151 8.46 4.34 -5.29
CA ASP A 151 7.24 3.76 -4.69
C ASP A 151 6.10 3.71 -5.73
N LEU A 152 5.85 4.81 -6.43
CA LEU A 152 4.86 4.87 -7.51
C LEU A 152 5.18 3.88 -8.65
N ALA A 153 6.45 3.78 -9.05
CA ALA A 153 6.89 2.85 -10.08
C ALA A 153 6.71 1.40 -9.65
N GLN A 154 7.06 1.04 -8.42
CA GLN A 154 6.87 -0.30 -7.87
C GLN A 154 5.38 -0.68 -7.81
N LYS A 155 4.52 0.22 -7.32
CA LYS A 155 3.07 0.01 -7.30
C LYS A 155 2.50 -0.17 -8.71
N ASN A 156 2.99 0.60 -9.69
CA ASN A 156 2.60 0.45 -11.09
C ASN A 156 3.02 -0.91 -11.66
N LEU A 157 4.24 -1.39 -11.37
CA LEU A 157 4.69 -2.73 -11.79
C LEU A 157 3.82 -3.84 -11.19
N LEU A 158 3.53 -3.77 -9.87
CA LEU A 158 2.63 -4.72 -9.21
C LEU A 158 1.22 -4.71 -9.81
N PHE A 159 0.74 -3.53 -10.19
CA PHE A 159 -0.56 -3.38 -10.84
C PHE A 159 -0.56 -4.01 -12.25
N ASN A 160 0.50 -3.80 -13.04
CA ASN A 160 0.66 -4.41 -14.36
C ASN A 160 0.74 -5.95 -14.27
N ASP A 161 1.47 -6.49 -13.30
CA ASP A 161 1.50 -7.93 -13.05
C ASP A 161 0.11 -8.47 -12.73
N LYS A 162 -0.63 -7.79 -11.85
CA LYS A 162 -2.00 -8.15 -11.52
C LYS A 162 -2.91 -8.12 -12.75
N LEU A 163 -2.83 -7.07 -13.59
CA LEU A 163 -3.59 -7.00 -14.84
C LEU A 163 -3.28 -8.17 -15.79
N THR A 164 -2.01 -8.59 -15.87
CA THR A 164 -1.59 -9.73 -16.68
C THR A 164 -2.26 -11.03 -16.21
N HIS A 165 -2.38 -11.23 -14.90
CA HIS A 165 -3.06 -12.39 -14.34
C HIS A 165 -4.57 -12.32 -14.54
N LEU A 166 -5.18 -11.15 -14.30
CA LEU A 166 -6.62 -10.93 -14.44
C LEU A 166 -7.10 -10.99 -15.90
N GLY A 167 -6.24 -10.63 -16.84
CA GLY A 167 -6.51 -10.68 -18.27
C GLY A 167 -6.66 -12.10 -18.84
N GLN A 168 -6.32 -13.13 -18.05
CA GLN A 168 -6.54 -14.52 -18.45
C GLN A 168 -8.04 -14.88 -18.45
N ARG A 169 -8.48 -15.62 -19.47
CA ARG A 169 -9.91 -15.88 -19.72
C ARG A 169 -10.60 -16.78 -18.68
N ASN A 170 -9.85 -17.65 -18.03
CA ASN A 170 -10.41 -18.64 -17.12
C ASN A 170 -9.55 -18.79 -15.85
N THR A 171 -10.10 -19.45 -14.84
CA THR A 171 -9.47 -19.71 -13.55
C THR A 171 -8.10 -20.36 -13.69
N ARG A 172 -7.99 -21.35 -14.57
CA ARG A 172 -6.73 -22.07 -14.84
C ARG A 172 -5.65 -21.13 -15.39
N GLY A 173 -5.98 -20.32 -16.39
CA GLY A 173 -5.06 -19.36 -16.99
C GLY A 173 -4.59 -18.34 -15.96
N LYS A 174 -5.48 -17.82 -15.11
CA LYS A 174 -5.14 -16.89 -14.02
C LYS A 174 -4.17 -17.53 -13.02
N LEU A 175 -4.43 -18.77 -12.61
CA LEU A 175 -3.56 -19.54 -11.70
C LEU A 175 -2.19 -19.82 -12.32
N LEU A 176 -2.13 -20.30 -13.55
CA LEU A 176 -0.88 -20.56 -14.26
C LEU A 176 -0.05 -19.28 -14.42
N SER A 177 -0.69 -18.19 -14.80
CA SER A 177 -0.02 -16.89 -14.95
C SER A 177 0.57 -16.43 -13.62
N TYR A 178 -0.19 -16.49 -12.53
CA TYR A 178 0.26 -16.09 -11.19
C TYR A 178 1.39 -16.98 -10.68
N LEU A 179 1.19 -18.30 -10.66
CA LEU A 179 2.19 -19.24 -10.14
C LEU A 179 3.48 -19.23 -10.95
N SER A 180 3.41 -19.02 -12.28
CA SER A 180 4.58 -18.84 -13.12
C SER A 180 5.34 -17.55 -12.80
N ALA A 181 4.64 -16.46 -12.45
CA ALA A 181 5.26 -15.22 -12.04
C ALA A 181 5.97 -15.39 -10.68
N GLU A 182 5.31 -16.04 -9.70
CA GLU A 182 5.93 -16.31 -8.40
C GLU A 182 7.15 -17.23 -8.53
N SER A 183 7.08 -18.29 -9.38
CA SER A 183 8.24 -19.13 -9.67
C SER A 183 9.45 -18.35 -10.20
N ARG A 184 9.22 -17.44 -11.15
CA ARG A 184 10.28 -16.55 -11.66
C ARG A 184 10.84 -15.62 -10.58
N LYS A 185 9.96 -15.04 -9.75
CA LYS A 185 10.33 -14.12 -8.67
C LYS A 185 11.20 -14.81 -7.60
N HIS A 186 10.87 -16.06 -7.27
CA HIS A 186 11.64 -16.88 -6.33
C HIS A 186 12.83 -17.59 -7.00
N ASN A 187 12.95 -17.53 -8.33
CA ASN A 187 13.90 -18.30 -9.12
C ASN A 187 13.90 -19.79 -8.73
N SER A 188 12.73 -20.34 -8.49
CA SER A 188 12.51 -21.71 -8.02
C SER A 188 11.17 -22.23 -8.51
N VAL A 189 11.09 -23.53 -8.77
CA VAL A 189 9.84 -24.23 -9.05
C VAL A 189 9.06 -24.56 -7.77
N GLU A 190 9.70 -24.43 -6.60
CA GLU A 190 9.13 -24.71 -5.28
C GLU A 190 9.22 -23.45 -4.43
N PHE A 191 8.07 -22.93 -3.95
CA PHE A 191 7.98 -21.64 -3.28
C PHE A 191 6.71 -21.53 -2.43
N ASP A 192 6.73 -20.56 -1.50
CA ASP A 192 5.57 -20.15 -0.72
C ASP A 192 4.98 -18.86 -1.29
N ILE A 193 3.64 -18.78 -1.31
CA ILE A 193 2.92 -17.53 -1.62
C ILE A 193 2.44 -16.87 -0.32
N PRO A 194 2.34 -15.50 -0.31
CA PRO A 194 1.93 -14.77 0.89
C PRO A 194 0.42 -14.87 1.18
N PHE A 195 -0.35 -15.47 0.27
CA PHE A 195 -1.81 -15.51 0.33
C PHE A 195 -2.34 -16.80 0.95
N SER A 196 -3.32 -16.68 1.85
CA SER A 196 -4.24 -17.76 2.14
C SER A 196 -5.10 -18.10 0.91
N ARG A 197 -5.82 -19.22 0.96
CA ARG A 197 -6.69 -19.65 -0.16
C ARG A 197 -7.76 -18.60 -0.49
N GLN A 198 -8.37 -17.96 0.52
CA GLN A 198 -9.34 -16.90 0.33
C GLN A 198 -8.68 -15.68 -0.30
N GLN A 199 -7.56 -15.23 0.25
CA GLN A 199 -6.84 -14.06 -0.26
C GLN A 199 -6.37 -14.24 -1.71
N LEU A 200 -5.93 -15.46 -2.11
CA LEU A 200 -5.56 -15.76 -3.49
C LEU A 200 -6.79 -15.69 -4.43
N ALA A 201 -7.93 -16.18 -3.96
CA ALA A 201 -9.19 -16.10 -4.71
C ALA A 201 -9.61 -14.65 -4.91
N ASP A 202 -9.56 -13.83 -3.87
CA ASP A 202 -9.87 -12.40 -3.91
C ASP A 202 -8.86 -11.65 -4.82
N PHE A 203 -7.57 -11.97 -4.71
CA PHE A 203 -6.51 -11.36 -5.53
C PHE A 203 -6.70 -11.60 -7.03
N LEU A 204 -7.12 -12.82 -7.41
CA LEU A 204 -7.34 -13.23 -8.81
C LEU A 204 -8.77 -12.97 -9.30
N PHE A 205 -9.64 -12.43 -8.45
CA PHE A 205 -11.08 -12.27 -8.73
C PHE A 205 -11.70 -13.58 -9.22
N ILE A 206 -11.60 -14.60 -8.37
CA ILE A 206 -12.11 -15.94 -8.61
C ILE A 206 -12.89 -16.37 -7.37
N ASP A 207 -13.97 -17.13 -7.57
CA ASP A 207 -14.64 -17.78 -6.46
C ASP A 207 -13.71 -18.80 -5.78
N ARG A 208 -13.70 -18.81 -4.43
CA ARG A 208 -12.82 -19.68 -3.62
C ARG A 208 -13.01 -21.16 -3.90
N SER A 209 -14.25 -21.59 -4.11
CA SER A 209 -14.55 -23.00 -4.41
C SER A 209 -14.07 -23.37 -5.80
N GLY A 210 -14.28 -22.51 -6.79
CA GLY A 210 -13.75 -22.66 -8.15
C GLY A 210 -12.23 -22.70 -8.20
N LEU A 211 -11.56 -21.82 -7.45
CA LEU A 211 -10.09 -21.84 -7.30
C LEU A 211 -9.60 -23.18 -6.71
N SER A 212 -10.23 -23.65 -5.64
CA SER A 212 -9.82 -24.90 -4.98
C SER A 212 -10.04 -26.12 -5.88
N LEU A 213 -11.17 -26.16 -6.60
CA LEU A 213 -11.46 -27.23 -7.55
C LEU A 213 -10.43 -27.25 -8.68
N GLU A 214 -10.08 -26.10 -9.25
CA GLU A 214 -9.10 -26.03 -10.35
C GLU A 214 -7.69 -26.44 -9.89
N LEU A 215 -7.27 -26.04 -8.69
CA LEU A 215 -5.99 -26.48 -8.14
C LEU A 215 -5.92 -28.01 -7.92
N CYS A 216 -7.02 -28.63 -7.50
CA CYS A 216 -7.09 -30.10 -7.39
C CYS A 216 -6.96 -30.76 -8.77
N LYS A 217 -7.65 -30.24 -9.80
CA LYS A 217 -7.51 -30.74 -11.18
C LYS A 217 -6.07 -30.61 -11.68
N MET A 218 -5.44 -29.45 -11.49
CA MET A 218 -4.06 -29.24 -11.92
C MET A 218 -3.07 -30.16 -11.18
N ARG A 219 -3.31 -30.49 -9.92
CA ARG A 219 -2.55 -31.50 -9.17
C ARG A 219 -2.74 -32.87 -9.74
N ASP A 220 -3.98 -33.28 -9.97
CA ASP A 220 -4.33 -34.62 -10.47
C ASP A 220 -3.81 -34.85 -11.89
N GLU A 221 -3.68 -33.78 -12.69
CA GLU A 221 -3.03 -33.76 -14.01
C GLU A 221 -1.49 -33.75 -13.91
N GLY A 222 -0.92 -33.65 -12.71
CA GLY A 222 0.53 -33.66 -12.50
C GLY A 222 1.26 -32.35 -12.84
N LEU A 223 0.55 -31.23 -13.01
CA LEU A 223 1.14 -29.91 -13.33
C LEU A 223 1.78 -29.24 -12.11
N LEU A 224 1.25 -29.52 -10.92
CA LEU A 224 1.75 -28.95 -9.68
C LEU A 224 1.43 -29.85 -8.47
N GLU A 225 2.14 -29.60 -7.39
CA GLU A 225 1.78 -30.03 -6.04
C GLU A 225 1.56 -28.81 -5.16
N PHE A 226 0.70 -28.92 -4.15
CA PHE A 226 0.50 -27.83 -3.20
C PHE A 226 0.11 -28.36 -1.82
N ASN A 227 0.53 -27.61 -0.80
CA ASN A 227 0.09 -27.76 0.58
C ASN A 227 -0.14 -26.37 1.18
N ARG A 228 -1.42 -26.00 1.42
CA ARG A 228 -1.82 -24.65 1.85
C ARG A 228 -1.28 -23.58 0.90
N ASN A 229 -0.30 -22.76 1.33
CA ASN A 229 0.34 -21.71 0.57
C ASN A 229 1.67 -22.10 -0.08
N HIS A 230 2.10 -23.33 0.11
CA HIS A 230 3.29 -23.91 -0.51
C HIS A 230 2.94 -24.55 -1.85
N PHE A 231 3.72 -24.26 -2.89
CA PHE A 231 3.52 -24.77 -4.26
C PHE A 231 4.81 -25.34 -4.83
N LYS A 232 4.66 -26.41 -5.61
CA LYS A 232 5.73 -27.01 -6.40
C LYS A 232 5.23 -27.23 -7.81
N LEU A 233 5.78 -26.48 -8.78
CA LEU A 233 5.46 -26.63 -10.19
C LEU A 233 6.22 -27.81 -10.78
N LYS A 234 5.55 -28.59 -11.61
CA LYS A 234 6.15 -29.71 -12.35
C LYS A 234 6.27 -29.29 -13.82
N GLN A 235 7.46 -29.47 -14.39
CA GLN A 235 7.61 -29.37 -15.85
C GLN A 235 7.03 -30.63 -16.47
N SER A 236 6.08 -30.45 -17.39
CA SER A 236 5.55 -31.52 -18.23
C SER A 236 6.55 -31.89 -19.31
#